data_6af3f6642ce2c79c07cf749f29d6d62a
#
_entry.id   6af3f6642ce2c79c07cf749f29d6d62a
#
_cell.length_a   1.000
_cell.length_b   1.000
_cell.length_c   1.000
_cell.angle_alpha   90.00
_cell.angle_beta   90.00
_cell.angle_gamma   90.00
#
_symmetry.space_group_name_H-M   'P 1'
#
loop_
_entity.id
_entity.type
_entity.pdbx_description
1 polymer ?
#
loop_
_entity_poly.entity_id
_entity_poly.type
_entity_poly.pdbx_seq_one_letter_code
_entity_poly.pdbx_strand_id
1 'polypeptide(L)'
;MDFAARLDAMEAAIRKPSFRQSSGKANEVNYWIFDYPPEKELEVRERIAYMKRKNAKGTDGFELIVFDLYDIIIDFLEGKGFIEKCCEFEKKRGIQRIVKAVSNSMKLSDNDSLIVKYVHDHTPENAIVFLTGIGKSYPLLRSHNVLNNLHQSYLRAPVVMFFPGTYNEQELILFNEIKDDNYYRAFRLVK
;
A
#
# COMPACT_ATOMS: atom_id res chain seq x y z
N MET A 1 21.39 -1.18 11.75
CA MET A 1 20.18 -1.56 12.53
C MET A 1 19.73 -2.90 12.02
N ASP A 2 19.49 -3.89 12.88
CA ASP A 2 18.92 -5.16 12.46
C ASP A 2 17.43 -5.00 12.07
N PHE A 3 16.85 -6.04 11.45
CA PHE A 3 15.50 -5.91 10.92
C PHE A 3 14.43 -5.80 12.02
N ALA A 4 14.59 -6.48 13.14
CA ALA A 4 13.68 -6.37 14.28
C ALA A 4 13.66 -4.95 14.84
N ALA A 5 14.84 -4.34 15.01
CA ALA A 5 14.96 -2.95 15.45
C ALA A 5 14.36 -1.95 14.43
N ARG A 6 14.40 -2.25 13.12
CA ARG A 6 13.69 -1.43 12.11
C ARG A 6 12.17 -1.51 12.26
N LEU A 7 11.62 -2.69 12.54
CA LEU A 7 10.20 -2.85 12.81
C LEU A 7 9.77 -2.12 14.09
N ASP A 8 10.59 -2.16 15.15
CA ASP A 8 10.33 -1.42 16.39
C ASP A 8 10.39 0.10 16.16
N ALA A 9 11.37 0.57 15.39
CA ALA A 9 11.49 1.98 15.02
C ALA A 9 10.28 2.47 14.19
N MET A 10 9.78 1.66 13.26
CA MET A 10 8.58 1.95 12.49
C MET A 10 7.36 2.08 13.42
N GLU A 11 7.14 1.11 14.32
CA GLU A 11 6.03 1.16 15.29
C GLU A 11 6.14 2.40 16.19
N ALA A 12 7.33 2.72 16.67
CA ALA A 12 7.57 3.91 17.49
C ALA A 12 7.32 5.21 16.71
N ALA A 13 7.69 5.26 15.42
CA ALA A 13 7.50 6.45 14.58
C ALA A 13 6.03 6.78 14.38
N ILE A 14 5.19 5.80 14.02
CA ILE A 14 3.76 6.04 13.76
C ILE A 14 2.97 6.40 15.03
N ARG A 15 3.47 6.00 16.22
CA ARG A 15 2.82 6.34 17.51
C ARG A 15 3.07 7.77 17.95
N LYS A 16 4.03 8.48 17.36
CA LYS A 16 4.31 9.88 17.70
C LYS A 16 3.13 10.76 17.29
N PRO A 17 2.64 11.67 18.15
CA PRO A 17 1.58 12.60 17.78
C PRO A 17 1.93 13.43 16.53
N SER A 18 3.21 13.81 16.36
CA SER A 18 3.71 14.56 15.20
C SER A 18 3.51 13.81 13.88
N PHE A 19 3.48 12.47 13.87
CA PHE A 19 3.24 11.67 12.67
C PHE A 19 1.85 11.94 12.08
N ARG A 20 0.86 12.18 12.93
CA ARG A 20 -0.52 12.47 12.55
C ARG A 20 -0.79 13.96 12.32
N GLN A 21 -0.03 14.83 12.99
CA GLN A 21 -0.22 16.27 12.94
C GLN A 21 0.33 16.94 11.67
N SER A 22 1.18 16.24 10.90
CA SER A 22 1.69 16.72 9.60
C SER A 22 0.58 16.94 8.55
N SER A 23 -0.64 16.47 8.82
CA SER A 23 -1.78 16.53 7.89
C SER A 23 -2.42 17.92 7.74
N GLY A 24 -1.87 18.99 8.35
CA GLY A 24 -2.52 20.30 8.42
C GLY A 24 -1.89 21.40 7.57
N LYS A 25 -0.72 21.22 7.00
CA LYS A 25 -0.05 22.24 6.18
C LYS A 25 -0.17 21.87 4.70
N ALA A 26 -0.65 22.80 3.91
CA ALA A 26 -1.08 22.64 2.50
C ALA A 26 -0.04 22.05 1.51
N ASN A 27 1.18 21.72 1.96
CA ASN A 27 2.27 21.16 1.14
C ASN A 27 2.98 19.95 1.77
N GLU A 28 2.53 19.41 2.92
CA GLU A 28 3.18 18.24 3.54
C GLU A 28 2.58 16.95 3.01
N VAL A 29 3.46 16.15 2.42
CA VAL A 29 3.15 14.83 1.88
C VAL A 29 3.09 13.84 3.05
N ASN A 30 1.92 13.29 3.33
CA ASN A 30 1.71 12.30 4.40
C ASN A 30 1.88 10.85 3.92
N TYR A 31 2.80 10.64 2.96
CA TYR A 31 3.05 9.33 2.39
C TYR A 31 4.45 8.85 2.77
N TRP A 32 4.48 7.66 3.36
CA TRP A 32 5.69 7.04 3.89
C TRP A 32 5.90 5.67 3.26
N ILE A 33 7.15 5.29 3.05
CA ILE A 33 7.51 3.96 2.58
C ILE A 33 8.35 3.28 3.66
N PHE A 34 7.89 2.10 4.05
CA PHE A 34 8.66 1.15 4.83
C PHE A 34 9.12 0.05 3.87
N ASP A 35 10.36 0.20 3.39
CA ASP A 35 11.00 -0.77 2.51
C ASP A 35 11.65 -1.89 3.33
N TYR A 36 11.64 -3.10 2.80
CA TYR A 36 12.21 -4.26 3.49
C TYR A 36 12.66 -5.34 2.51
N PRO A 37 13.67 -6.17 2.92
CA PRO A 37 14.09 -7.31 2.11
C PRO A 37 12.91 -8.25 1.83
N PRO A 38 12.66 -8.68 0.59
CA PRO A 38 11.50 -9.52 0.23
C PRO A 38 11.37 -10.80 1.06
N GLU A 39 12.49 -11.39 1.47
CA GLU A 39 12.53 -12.56 2.34
C GLU A 39 11.99 -12.32 3.76
N LYS A 40 11.82 -11.07 4.15
CA LYS A 40 11.26 -10.64 5.43
C LYS A 40 9.74 -10.42 5.41
N GLU A 41 9.08 -10.70 4.31
CA GLU A 41 7.65 -10.49 4.12
C GLU A 41 6.81 -11.10 5.25
N LEU A 42 7.10 -12.32 5.68
CA LEU A 42 6.33 -12.97 6.75
C LEU A 42 6.49 -12.26 8.09
N GLU A 43 7.70 -11.82 8.44
CA GLU A 43 7.96 -11.07 9.67
C GLU A 43 7.20 -9.72 9.65
N VAL A 44 7.13 -9.07 8.50
CA VAL A 44 6.35 -7.82 8.31
C VAL A 44 4.87 -8.06 8.51
N ARG A 45 4.30 -9.11 7.90
CA ARG A 45 2.88 -9.47 8.05
C ARG A 45 2.52 -9.77 9.51
N GLU A 46 3.35 -10.54 10.20
CA GLU A 46 3.17 -10.84 11.62
C GLU A 46 3.18 -9.58 12.49
N ARG A 47 4.12 -8.66 12.23
CA ARG A 47 4.20 -7.39 12.94
C ARG A 47 2.96 -6.52 12.68
N ILE A 48 2.51 -6.41 11.44
CA ILE A 48 1.29 -5.65 11.10
C ILE A 48 0.06 -6.26 11.77
N ALA A 49 -0.08 -7.58 11.73
CA ALA A 49 -1.19 -8.27 12.41
C ALA A 49 -1.17 -8.05 13.94
N TYR A 50 0.01 -8.07 14.54
CA TYR A 50 0.19 -7.74 15.97
C TYR A 50 -0.24 -6.30 16.26
N MET A 51 0.24 -5.34 15.47
CA MET A 51 -0.09 -3.92 15.65
C MET A 51 -1.59 -3.66 15.49
N LYS A 52 -2.24 -4.28 14.50
CA LYS A 52 -3.69 -4.20 14.29
C LYS A 52 -4.48 -4.71 15.51
N ARG A 53 -4.09 -5.89 16.05
CA ARG A 53 -4.72 -6.45 17.25
C ARG A 53 -4.52 -5.57 18.50
N LYS A 54 -3.33 -4.98 18.63
CA LYS A 54 -3.01 -4.07 19.75
C LYS A 54 -3.80 -2.77 19.64
N ASN A 55 -3.88 -2.20 18.45
CA ASN A 55 -4.64 -0.97 18.17
C ASN A 55 -6.15 -1.15 18.38
N ALA A 56 -6.70 -2.33 18.07
CA ALA A 56 -8.12 -2.64 18.29
C ALA A 56 -8.58 -2.48 19.75
N LYS A 57 -7.65 -2.39 20.72
CA LYS A 57 -7.95 -2.09 22.12
C LYS A 57 -8.27 -0.61 22.39
N GLY A 58 -8.17 0.26 21.38
CA GLY A 58 -8.52 1.69 21.45
C GLY A 58 -7.59 2.56 22.29
N THR A 59 -6.40 2.05 22.67
CA THR A 59 -5.47 2.75 23.57
C THR A 59 -4.52 3.71 22.87
N ASP A 60 -4.43 3.65 21.53
CA ASP A 60 -3.41 4.37 20.76
C ASP A 60 -3.83 5.81 20.37
N GLY A 61 -5.08 6.18 20.58
CA GLY A 61 -5.61 7.48 20.19
C GLY A 61 -5.72 7.71 18.68
N PHE A 62 -5.64 6.65 17.88
CA PHE A 62 -5.88 6.61 16.44
C PHE A 62 -6.39 5.23 16.02
N GLU A 63 -6.97 5.15 14.84
CA GLU A 63 -7.40 3.90 14.24
C GLU A 63 -6.38 3.43 13.20
N LEU A 64 -5.93 2.17 13.31
CA LEU A 64 -5.00 1.57 12.35
C LEU A 64 -5.78 0.76 11.32
N ILE A 65 -5.85 1.29 10.10
CA ILE A 65 -6.51 0.64 8.97
C ILE A 65 -5.46 -0.01 8.07
N VAL A 66 -5.65 -1.28 7.76
CA VAL A 66 -4.77 -2.03 6.87
C VAL A 66 -5.52 -2.43 5.62
N PHE A 67 -5.08 -1.95 4.48
CA PHE A 67 -5.56 -2.33 3.17
C PHE A 67 -4.53 -3.23 2.47
N ASP A 68 -4.90 -4.47 2.24
CA ASP A 68 -4.13 -5.35 1.34
C ASP A 68 -4.61 -5.12 -0.09
N LEU A 69 -3.75 -4.56 -0.92
CA LEU A 69 -4.13 -4.16 -2.27
C LEU A 69 -4.49 -5.34 -3.18
N TYR A 70 -3.87 -6.50 -2.94
CA TYR A 70 -4.22 -7.71 -3.68
C TYR A 70 -5.61 -8.22 -3.29
N ASP A 71 -5.91 -8.24 -1.99
CA ASP A 71 -7.21 -8.70 -1.50
C ASP A 71 -8.33 -7.80 -2.05
N ILE A 72 -8.13 -6.46 -2.09
CA ILE A 72 -9.08 -5.53 -2.71
C ILE A 72 -9.32 -5.87 -4.19
N ILE A 73 -8.27 -6.22 -4.95
CA ILE A 73 -8.42 -6.62 -6.36
C ILE A 73 -9.25 -7.90 -6.46
N ILE A 74 -8.95 -8.90 -5.64
CA ILE A 74 -9.68 -10.17 -5.65
C ILE A 74 -11.13 -9.99 -5.26
N ASP A 75 -11.41 -9.27 -4.17
CA ASP A 75 -12.78 -9.00 -3.70
C ASP A 75 -13.61 -8.28 -4.78
N PHE A 76 -13.01 -7.32 -5.49
CA PHE A 76 -13.67 -6.66 -6.61
C PHE A 76 -14.00 -7.63 -7.75
N LEU A 77 -13.04 -8.49 -8.13
CA LEU A 77 -13.24 -9.45 -9.20
C LEU A 77 -14.27 -10.52 -8.81
N GLU A 78 -14.26 -10.99 -7.58
CA GLU A 78 -15.25 -11.91 -7.03
C GLU A 78 -16.65 -11.29 -7.01
N GLY A 79 -16.77 -10.08 -6.46
CA GLY A 79 -18.04 -9.35 -6.41
C GLY A 79 -18.67 -9.08 -7.79
N LYS A 80 -17.85 -9.08 -8.87
CA LYS A 80 -18.32 -8.99 -10.26
C LYS A 80 -18.50 -10.35 -10.94
N GLY A 81 -18.20 -11.46 -10.29
CA GLY A 81 -18.20 -12.79 -10.89
C GLY A 81 -17.16 -12.95 -12.01
N PHE A 82 -16.00 -12.29 -11.87
CA PHE A 82 -14.98 -12.26 -12.93
C PHE A 82 -13.85 -13.26 -12.72
N ILE A 83 -13.73 -13.90 -11.55
CA ILE A 83 -12.60 -14.79 -11.26
C ILE A 83 -12.54 -15.94 -12.26
N GLU A 84 -13.64 -16.67 -12.49
CA GLU A 84 -13.65 -17.78 -13.44
C GLU A 84 -13.33 -17.32 -14.87
N LYS A 85 -13.87 -16.17 -15.28
CA LYS A 85 -13.57 -15.56 -16.58
C LYS A 85 -12.11 -15.16 -16.71
N CYS A 86 -11.51 -14.66 -15.64
CA CYS A 86 -10.08 -14.35 -15.59
C CYS A 86 -9.24 -15.62 -15.76
N CYS A 87 -9.57 -16.71 -15.06
CA CYS A 87 -8.87 -17.99 -15.19
C CYS A 87 -8.97 -18.56 -16.60
N GLU A 88 -10.16 -18.53 -17.21
CA GLU A 88 -10.32 -18.97 -18.59
C GLU A 88 -9.58 -18.09 -19.60
N PHE A 89 -9.61 -16.78 -19.38
CA PHE A 89 -8.94 -15.83 -20.25
C PHE A 89 -7.42 -15.95 -20.15
N GLU A 90 -6.88 -16.19 -18.95
CA GLU A 90 -5.47 -16.46 -18.73
C GLU A 90 -5.00 -17.70 -19.49
N LYS A 91 -5.75 -18.82 -19.40
CA LYS A 91 -5.46 -20.06 -20.14
C LYS A 91 -5.43 -19.83 -21.66
N LYS A 92 -6.30 -18.97 -22.18
CA LYS A 92 -6.43 -18.71 -23.63
C LYS A 92 -5.46 -17.65 -24.15
N ARG A 93 -5.10 -16.65 -23.35
CA ARG A 93 -4.43 -15.42 -23.79
C ARG A 93 -3.17 -15.05 -22.99
N GLY A 94 -2.91 -15.76 -21.91
CA GLY A 94 -1.75 -15.57 -21.03
C GLY A 94 -1.90 -14.40 -20.05
N ILE A 95 -0.99 -14.36 -19.08
CA ILE A 95 -1.02 -13.42 -17.94
C ILE A 95 -1.01 -11.94 -18.35
N GLN A 96 -0.26 -11.56 -19.39
CA GLN A 96 -0.17 -10.14 -19.80
C GLN A 96 -1.52 -9.58 -20.26
N ARG A 97 -2.36 -10.41 -20.86
CA ARG A 97 -3.72 -10.02 -21.27
C ARG A 97 -4.66 -9.87 -20.09
N ILE A 98 -4.51 -10.73 -19.08
CA ILE A 98 -5.24 -10.60 -17.82
C ILE A 98 -4.85 -9.30 -17.10
N VAL A 99 -3.55 -9.05 -16.96
CA VAL A 99 -3.05 -7.80 -16.33
C VAL A 99 -3.71 -6.58 -16.95
N LYS A 100 -3.73 -6.51 -18.29
CA LYS A 100 -4.35 -5.39 -19.00
C LYS A 100 -5.87 -5.33 -18.80
N ALA A 101 -6.55 -6.48 -18.81
CA ALA A 101 -8.01 -6.54 -18.64
C ALA A 101 -8.42 -6.11 -17.23
N VAL A 102 -7.74 -6.60 -16.19
CA VAL A 102 -8.00 -6.22 -14.80
C VAL A 102 -7.67 -4.75 -14.57
N SER A 103 -6.49 -4.30 -15.04
CA SER A 103 -6.10 -2.89 -14.93
C SER A 103 -7.13 -1.94 -15.54
N ASN A 104 -7.65 -2.28 -16.71
CA ASN A 104 -8.68 -1.47 -17.38
C ASN A 104 -10.02 -1.52 -16.62
N SER A 105 -10.46 -2.69 -16.16
CA SER A 105 -11.75 -2.84 -15.46
C SER A 105 -11.80 -2.13 -14.11
N MET A 106 -10.66 -2.02 -13.43
CA MET A 106 -10.52 -1.33 -12.15
C MET A 106 -9.93 0.08 -12.29
N LYS A 107 -9.62 0.53 -13.51
CA LYS A 107 -8.98 1.82 -13.80
C LYS A 107 -7.71 2.04 -12.99
N LEU A 108 -6.88 1.00 -12.85
CA LEU A 108 -5.75 1.00 -11.91
C LEU A 108 -4.67 2.05 -12.24
N SER A 109 -4.62 2.51 -13.49
CA SER A 109 -3.69 3.57 -13.95
C SER A 109 -4.31 4.96 -13.94
N ASP A 110 -5.60 5.08 -13.69
CA ASP A 110 -6.34 6.34 -13.80
C ASP A 110 -6.48 7.01 -12.42
N ASN A 111 -6.71 8.33 -12.42
CA ASN A 111 -6.90 9.10 -11.19
C ASN A 111 -8.17 8.70 -10.41
N ASP A 112 -9.17 8.15 -11.09
CA ASP A 112 -10.40 7.61 -10.52
C ASP A 112 -10.33 6.08 -10.29
N SER A 113 -9.14 5.57 -10.00
CA SER A 113 -8.88 4.17 -9.66
C SER A 113 -9.82 3.67 -8.57
N LEU A 114 -10.43 2.51 -8.80
CA LEU A 114 -11.35 1.90 -7.82
C LEU A 114 -10.66 1.56 -6.50
N ILE A 115 -9.36 1.21 -6.52
CA ILE A 115 -8.58 1.00 -5.30
C ILE A 115 -8.46 2.29 -4.48
N VAL A 116 -8.11 3.39 -5.14
CA VAL A 116 -7.94 4.69 -4.47
C VAL A 116 -9.25 5.16 -3.87
N LYS A 117 -10.34 5.03 -4.62
CA LYS A 117 -11.67 5.33 -4.13
C LYS A 117 -12.05 4.46 -2.93
N TYR A 118 -11.80 3.16 -3.01
CA TYR A 118 -12.06 2.24 -1.91
C TYR A 118 -11.28 2.62 -0.64
N VAL A 119 -9.99 2.89 -0.77
CA VAL A 119 -9.14 3.35 0.36
C VAL A 119 -9.67 4.65 0.94
N HIS A 120 -10.02 5.63 0.10
CA HIS A 120 -10.56 6.90 0.55
C HIS A 120 -11.89 6.74 1.32
N ASP A 121 -12.83 6.00 0.75
CA ASP A 121 -14.18 5.83 1.30
C ASP A 121 -14.19 5.01 2.61
N HIS A 122 -13.16 4.18 2.85
CA HIS A 122 -13.04 3.33 4.04
C HIS A 122 -11.99 3.81 5.04
N THR A 123 -11.49 5.03 4.90
CA THR A 123 -10.52 5.62 5.83
C THR A 123 -11.20 6.61 6.76
N PRO A 124 -11.29 6.32 8.09
CA PRO A 124 -11.80 7.26 9.08
C PRO A 124 -10.93 8.52 9.23
N GLU A 125 -11.49 9.60 9.76
CA GLU A 125 -10.77 10.88 9.92
C GLU A 125 -9.51 10.80 10.81
N ASN A 126 -9.53 9.96 11.84
CA ASN A 126 -8.42 9.80 12.78
C ASN A 126 -7.68 8.47 12.57
N ALA A 127 -7.39 8.14 11.32
CA ALA A 127 -6.72 6.89 10.98
C ALA A 127 -5.26 7.10 10.59
N ILE A 128 -4.50 6.00 10.72
CA ILE A 128 -3.24 5.75 9.99
C ILE A 128 -3.50 4.58 9.04
N VAL A 129 -3.17 4.77 7.78
CA VAL A 129 -3.40 3.77 6.73
C VAL A 129 -2.13 2.99 6.44
N PHE A 130 -2.21 1.67 6.49
CA PHE A 130 -1.19 0.76 6.00
C PHE A 130 -1.62 0.18 4.66
N LEU A 131 -0.78 0.33 3.64
CA LEU A 131 -0.95 -0.32 2.34
C LEU A 131 0.00 -1.50 2.26
N THR A 132 -0.56 -2.69 2.13
CA THR A 132 0.18 -3.96 2.05
C THR A 132 -0.15 -4.70 0.75
N GLY A 133 0.47 -5.84 0.52
CA GLY A 133 0.18 -6.66 -0.66
C GLY A 133 0.80 -6.15 -1.96
N ILE A 134 1.76 -5.22 -1.91
CA ILE A 134 2.42 -4.67 -3.08
C ILE A 134 3.06 -5.78 -3.93
N GLY A 135 3.82 -6.67 -3.30
CA GLY A 135 4.45 -7.79 -4.01
C GLY A 135 3.43 -8.79 -4.57
N LYS A 136 2.36 -9.08 -3.81
CA LYS A 136 1.26 -9.96 -4.26
C LYS A 136 0.52 -9.39 -5.47
N SER A 137 0.37 -8.07 -5.53
CA SER A 137 -0.39 -7.38 -6.59
C SER A 137 0.35 -7.32 -7.90
N TYR A 138 1.67 -7.45 -7.90
CA TYR A 138 2.45 -7.41 -9.14
C TYR A 138 2.19 -8.67 -9.99
N PRO A 139 2.00 -8.55 -11.31
CA PRO A 139 2.08 -7.35 -12.14
C PRO A 139 0.72 -6.63 -12.38
N LEU A 140 -0.35 -6.99 -11.68
CA LEU A 140 -1.68 -6.39 -11.86
C LEU A 140 -1.68 -4.90 -11.51
N LEU A 141 -0.95 -4.54 -10.46
CA LEU A 141 -0.86 -3.19 -9.94
C LEU A 141 0.61 -2.79 -9.77
N ARG A 142 0.93 -1.55 -10.13
CA ARG A 142 2.23 -0.94 -9.87
C ARG A 142 2.14 0.07 -8.74
N SER A 143 3.11 0.05 -7.83
CA SER A 143 3.15 0.89 -6.63
C SER A 143 3.07 2.39 -6.92
N HIS A 144 3.70 2.87 -8.01
CA HIS A 144 3.64 4.27 -8.39
C HIS A 144 2.22 4.73 -8.73
N ASN A 145 1.42 3.90 -9.39
CA ASN A 145 0.03 4.26 -9.72
C ASN A 145 -0.78 4.49 -8.45
N VAL A 146 -0.60 3.64 -7.44
CA VAL A 146 -1.30 3.79 -6.15
C VAL A 146 -0.90 5.09 -5.47
N LEU A 147 0.40 5.34 -5.31
CA LEU A 147 0.89 6.54 -4.63
C LEU A 147 0.47 7.83 -5.34
N ASN A 148 0.66 7.88 -6.67
CA ASN A 148 0.30 9.06 -7.45
C ASN A 148 -1.21 9.35 -7.40
N ASN A 149 -2.03 8.32 -7.49
CA ASN A 149 -3.48 8.48 -7.48
C ASN A 149 -4.00 8.83 -6.07
N LEU A 150 -3.41 8.27 -5.00
CA LEU A 150 -3.74 8.66 -3.62
C LEU A 150 -3.39 10.13 -3.35
N HIS A 151 -2.28 10.64 -3.87
CA HIS A 151 -1.95 12.07 -3.77
C HIS A 151 -3.03 12.97 -4.34
N GLN A 152 -3.67 12.53 -5.42
CA GLN A 152 -4.74 13.30 -6.09
C GLN A 152 -6.10 13.15 -5.40
N SER A 153 -6.28 12.12 -4.58
CA SER A 153 -7.54 11.86 -3.86
C SER A 153 -7.74 12.73 -2.62
N TYR A 154 -6.74 13.55 -2.25
CA TYR A 154 -6.77 14.39 -1.04
C TYR A 154 -7.01 13.60 0.25
N LEU A 155 -6.53 12.35 0.33
CA LEU A 155 -6.60 11.57 1.55
C LEU A 155 -5.81 12.27 2.67
N ARG A 156 -6.48 12.61 3.77
CA ARG A 156 -5.87 13.36 4.88
C ARG A 156 -5.09 12.47 5.85
N ALA A 157 -5.40 11.18 5.91
CA ALA A 157 -4.73 10.25 6.79
C ALA A 157 -3.28 10.02 6.37
N PRO A 158 -2.33 9.88 7.31
CA PRO A 158 -0.99 9.39 7.00
C PRO A 158 -1.04 7.98 6.41
N VAL A 159 -0.28 7.75 5.36
CA VAL A 159 -0.21 6.47 4.65
C VAL A 159 1.19 5.89 4.74
N VAL A 160 1.30 4.64 5.16
CA VAL A 160 2.54 3.86 5.13
C VAL A 160 2.39 2.73 4.13
N MET A 161 3.16 2.77 3.06
CA MET A 161 3.26 1.67 2.10
C MET A 161 4.36 0.70 2.52
N PHE A 162 4.01 -0.57 2.69
CA PHE A 162 4.93 -1.65 2.96
C PHE A 162 5.46 -2.22 1.64
N PHE A 163 6.74 -1.99 1.39
CA PHE A 163 7.34 -2.24 0.08
C PHE A 163 8.43 -3.33 0.14
N PRO A 164 8.18 -4.53 -0.42
CA PRO A 164 9.18 -5.60 -0.48
C PRO A 164 10.22 -5.30 -1.55
N GLY A 165 11.34 -4.70 -1.16
CA GLY A 165 12.41 -4.25 -2.04
C GLY A 165 13.16 -3.07 -1.45
N THR A 166 13.68 -2.20 -2.31
CA THR A 166 14.47 -1.04 -1.90
C THR A 166 13.82 0.27 -2.35
N TYR A 167 13.79 1.26 -1.46
CA TYR A 167 13.44 2.64 -1.74
C TYR A 167 14.60 3.57 -1.37
N ASN A 168 15.11 4.34 -2.33
CA ASN A 168 16.24 5.27 -2.13
C ASN A 168 15.83 6.76 -2.16
N GLU A 169 14.53 7.05 -1.91
CA GLU A 169 13.91 8.38 -1.99
C GLU A 169 13.74 8.93 -3.42
N GLN A 170 14.23 8.22 -4.43
CA GLN A 170 14.07 8.55 -5.85
C GLN A 170 13.40 7.43 -6.63
N GLU A 171 13.79 6.18 -6.35
CA GLU A 171 13.36 4.99 -7.08
C GLU A 171 12.82 3.93 -6.12
N LEU A 172 11.79 3.23 -6.58
CA LEU A 172 11.29 1.99 -5.99
C LEU A 172 11.77 0.80 -6.82
N ILE A 173 12.46 -0.14 -6.18
CA ILE A 173 12.96 -1.36 -6.82
C ILE A 173 12.28 -2.55 -6.15
N LEU A 174 11.20 -3.04 -6.78
CA LEU A 174 10.42 -4.16 -6.27
C LEU A 174 11.24 -5.45 -6.33
N PHE A 175 11.24 -6.22 -5.24
CA PHE A 175 12.04 -7.44 -5.07
C PHE A 175 13.55 -7.26 -5.31
N ASN A 176 14.03 -6.02 -5.24
CA ASN A 176 15.41 -5.62 -5.59
C ASN A 176 15.79 -5.89 -7.07
N GLU A 177 14.84 -6.12 -7.94
CA GLU A 177 15.04 -6.49 -9.35
C GLU A 177 14.26 -5.59 -10.31
N ILE A 178 13.01 -5.25 -9.97
CA ILE A 178 12.10 -4.57 -10.89
C ILE A 178 12.09 -3.08 -10.56
N LYS A 179 12.77 -2.30 -11.39
CA LYS A 179 12.79 -0.85 -11.26
C LYS A 179 11.49 -0.20 -11.70
N ASP A 180 11.12 0.84 -10.98
CA ASP A 180 10.02 1.72 -11.30
C ASP A 180 10.57 3.16 -11.41
N ASP A 181 10.70 3.68 -12.64
CA ASP A 181 11.42 4.92 -12.97
C ASP A 181 10.60 6.20 -12.69
N ASN A 182 9.65 6.15 -11.79
CA ASN A 182 8.78 7.28 -11.50
C ASN A 182 9.20 8.00 -10.21
N TYR A 183 9.11 9.33 -10.22
CA TYR A 183 9.33 10.16 -9.05
C TYR A 183 8.17 10.02 -8.06
N TYR A 184 8.49 9.77 -6.78
CA TYR A 184 7.53 9.58 -5.70
C TYR A 184 7.61 10.72 -4.70
N ARG A 185 6.47 11.32 -4.39
CA ARG A 185 6.34 12.25 -3.27
C ARG A 185 6.06 11.47 -1.98
N ALA A 186 7.00 10.65 -1.56
CA ALA A 186 6.92 9.89 -0.32
C ALA A 186 8.25 9.97 0.43
N PHE A 187 8.21 9.80 1.74
CA PHE A 187 9.40 9.79 2.59
C PHE A 187 9.70 8.37 3.06
N ARG A 188 10.99 8.06 3.22
CA ARG A 188 11.39 6.82 3.86
C ARG A 188 11.08 6.89 5.35
N LEU A 189 10.30 5.94 5.87
CA LEU A 189 9.83 5.97 7.25
C LEU A 189 10.93 5.67 8.26
N VAL A 190 11.81 4.72 7.95
CA VAL A 190 12.96 4.32 8.79
C VAL A 190 14.20 4.23 7.92
N LYS A 191 15.25 4.91 8.34
CA LYS A 191 16.58 4.91 7.66
C LYS A 191 17.43 3.74 8.11
#